data_b065d818f25590604f0b6d55324ee501
#
_entry.id   b065d818f25590604f0b6d55324ee501
#
_cell.length_a   1.000
_cell.length_b   1.000
_cell.length_c   1.000
_cell.angle_alpha   90.00
_cell.angle_beta   90.00
_cell.angle_gamma   90.00
#
_symmetry.space_group_name_H-M   'P 1'
#
loop_
_entity.id
_entity.type
_entity.pdbx_description
1 polymer ?
#
loop_
_entity_poly.entity_id
_entity_poly.type
_entity_poly.pdbx_seq_one_letter_code
_entity_poly.pdbx_strand_id
1 'polypeptide(L)'
;MGFYISDEDWDKIIYYAKGRVEQNGDEVGGMAIITTDKEGDYIIEDPVILAQETTSGTCTMEKESLADYYVEMGIKYGKDVHFLWWHSHAKMAAFWSGTDTNTMKEFKSADWSAFLVVNIKEEHKFSVRYWNPVDTLADVKLGRIGAVDEDTVPEAIMNELEAKCKKKAFSDITINNYGYSYHNEYHTPAHDKQLTVWNKSTKAAGDLTFDEVCNSVEPLMDDYADGFIKKRAYNLEIKKLNK
;
A
#
# COMPACT_ATOMS: atom_id res chain seq x y z
N MET A 1 23.74 12.62 -5.22
CA MET A 1 22.31 12.95 -5.07
C MET A 1 21.58 11.64 -4.87
N GLY A 2 21.04 11.41 -3.69
CA GLY A 2 20.34 10.20 -3.27
C GLY A 2 19.07 10.53 -2.51
N PHE A 3 18.30 9.51 -2.12
CA PHE A 3 17.13 9.64 -1.26
C PHE A 3 17.44 8.96 0.06
N TYR A 4 17.15 9.66 1.16
CA TYR A 4 17.43 9.20 2.50
C TYR A 4 16.25 9.46 3.44
N ILE A 5 16.14 8.62 4.46
CA ILE A 5 15.19 8.77 5.57
C ILE A 5 15.93 8.51 6.88
N SER A 6 15.62 9.27 7.93
CA SER A 6 16.15 8.99 9.27
C SER A 6 15.62 7.65 9.79
N ASP A 7 16.37 6.99 10.66
CA ASP A 7 15.88 5.77 11.31
C ASP A 7 14.64 6.08 12.17
N GLU A 8 14.56 7.26 12.79
CA GLU A 8 13.39 7.70 13.56
C GLU A 8 12.13 7.80 12.69
N ASP A 9 12.21 8.42 11.52
CA ASP A 9 11.09 8.54 10.59
C ASP A 9 10.73 7.20 9.94
N TRP A 10 11.75 6.39 9.66
CA TRP A 10 11.54 5.03 9.17
C TRP A 10 10.77 4.19 10.19
N ASP A 11 11.24 4.17 11.44
CA ASP A 11 10.63 3.40 12.52
C ASP A 11 9.20 3.88 12.78
N LYS A 12 8.93 5.17 12.67
CA LYS A 12 7.59 5.73 12.78
C LYS A 12 6.65 5.15 11.71
N ILE A 13 7.09 5.03 10.45
CA ILE A 13 6.32 4.36 9.37
C ILE A 13 6.07 2.89 9.71
N ILE A 14 7.11 2.19 10.17
CA ILE A 14 7.01 0.77 10.55
C ILE A 14 6.09 0.58 11.76
N TYR A 15 6.11 1.49 12.74
CA TYR A 15 5.21 1.44 13.89
C TYR A 15 3.75 1.64 13.48
N TYR A 16 3.45 2.54 12.54
CA TYR A 16 2.10 2.65 11.98
C TYR A 16 1.68 1.34 11.33
N ALA A 17 2.54 0.72 10.52
CA ALA A 17 2.25 -0.55 9.87
C ALA A 17 2.02 -1.69 10.89
N LYS A 18 2.95 -1.86 11.86
CA LYS A 18 2.84 -2.88 12.93
C LYS A 18 1.59 -2.64 13.78
N GLY A 19 1.36 -1.39 14.21
CA GLY A 19 0.22 -1.03 15.04
C GLY A 19 -1.12 -1.25 14.34
N ARG A 20 -1.23 -0.94 13.05
CA ARG A 20 -2.47 -1.18 12.32
C ARG A 20 -2.76 -2.67 12.11
N VAL A 21 -1.73 -3.46 11.85
CA VAL A 21 -1.86 -4.93 11.78
C VAL A 21 -2.28 -5.51 13.15
N GLU A 22 -1.75 -4.98 14.25
CA GLU A 22 -2.13 -5.41 15.61
C GLU A 22 -3.59 -5.08 15.92
N GLN A 23 -4.09 -3.90 15.51
CA GLN A 23 -5.48 -3.51 15.73
C GLN A 23 -6.48 -4.41 14.99
N ASN A 24 -6.25 -4.69 13.70
CA ASN A 24 -7.26 -5.39 12.88
C ASN A 24 -6.73 -6.06 11.60
N GLY A 25 -5.40 -6.09 11.38
CA GLY A 25 -4.80 -6.72 10.20
C GLY A 25 -4.89 -5.91 8.91
N ASP A 26 -5.31 -4.64 8.97
CA ASP A 26 -5.46 -3.80 7.78
C ASP A 26 -4.15 -3.14 7.36
N GLU A 27 -4.13 -2.64 6.13
CA GLU A 27 -3.11 -1.71 5.63
C GLU A 27 -3.29 -0.32 6.24
N VAL A 28 -2.25 0.49 6.18
CA VAL A 28 -2.27 1.91 6.55
C VAL A 28 -1.40 2.69 5.57
N GLY A 29 -1.78 3.91 5.27
CA GLY A 29 -1.00 4.79 4.42
C GLY A 29 -0.88 6.20 4.99
N GLY A 30 0.01 6.98 4.41
CA GLY A 30 0.23 8.34 4.84
C GLY A 30 1.07 9.15 3.87
N MET A 31 1.45 10.32 4.33
CA MET A 31 2.26 11.26 3.59
C MET A 31 3.54 11.56 4.37
N ALA A 32 4.57 11.99 3.66
CA ALA A 32 5.74 12.64 4.23
C ALA A 32 6.21 13.76 3.29
N ILE A 33 7.01 14.66 3.78
CA ILE A 33 7.66 15.70 2.95
C ILE A 33 9.04 15.22 2.51
N ILE A 34 9.52 15.81 1.43
CA ILE A 34 10.90 15.62 0.96
C ILE A 34 11.53 16.99 0.80
N THR A 35 12.59 17.22 1.55
CA THR A 35 13.42 18.42 1.48
C THR A 35 14.76 18.10 0.80
N THR A 36 15.52 19.13 0.48
CA THR A 36 16.87 18.97 -0.06
C THR A 36 17.89 19.50 0.96
N ASP A 37 18.88 18.70 1.29
CA ASP A 37 19.94 19.10 2.20
C ASP A 37 21.01 19.98 1.49
N LYS A 38 22.08 20.35 2.23
CA LYS A 38 23.16 21.20 1.72
C LYS A 38 24.06 20.50 0.69
N GLU A 39 24.11 19.19 0.72
CA GLU A 39 24.85 18.34 -0.21
C GLU A 39 24.05 18.07 -1.50
N GLY A 40 22.77 18.45 -1.53
CA GLY A 40 21.84 18.24 -2.64
C GLY A 40 21.19 16.86 -2.61
N ASP A 41 21.22 16.18 -1.48
CA ASP A 41 20.50 14.92 -1.27
C ASP A 41 19.05 15.19 -0.82
N TYR A 42 18.15 14.31 -1.17
CA TYR A 42 16.72 14.36 -0.81
C TYR A 42 16.49 13.65 0.50
N ILE A 43 15.93 14.37 1.48
CA ILE A 43 15.65 13.86 2.82
C ILE A 43 14.14 13.72 3.00
N ILE A 44 13.68 12.53 3.31
CA ILE A 44 12.30 12.23 3.66
C ILE A 44 12.12 12.50 5.14
N GLU A 45 11.13 13.33 5.49
CA GLU A 45 10.91 13.82 6.84
C GLU A 45 9.41 13.86 7.19
N ASP A 46 9.13 13.87 8.49
CA ASP A 46 7.79 14.05 9.05
C ASP A 46 6.71 13.11 8.48
N PRO A 47 6.90 11.78 8.49
CA PRO A 47 5.85 10.86 8.07
C PRO A 47 4.64 10.96 8.99
N VAL A 48 3.46 11.11 8.39
CA VAL A 48 2.18 11.24 9.11
C VAL A 48 1.14 10.31 8.48
N ILE A 49 0.15 9.92 9.28
CA ILE A 49 -1.09 9.33 8.76
C ILE A 49 -2.16 10.42 8.70
N LEU A 50 -3.03 10.33 7.70
CA LEU A 50 -4.20 11.20 7.53
C LEU A 50 -5.48 10.40 7.83
N ALA A 51 -6.60 11.10 7.99
CA ALA A 51 -7.89 10.43 8.11
C ALA A 51 -8.12 9.54 6.88
N GLN A 52 -8.46 8.27 7.09
CA GLN A 52 -8.50 7.26 6.04
C GLN A 52 -9.43 6.09 6.34
N GLU A 53 -9.93 5.45 5.30
CA GLU A 53 -10.57 4.15 5.36
C GLU A 53 -9.57 3.05 5.00
N THR A 54 -9.56 1.97 5.77
CA THR A 54 -8.60 0.88 5.62
C THR A 54 -9.27 -0.48 5.51
N THR A 55 -8.61 -1.39 4.81
CA THR A 55 -8.94 -2.82 4.71
C THR A 55 -7.63 -3.62 4.72
N SER A 56 -7.71 -4.93 4.69
CA SER A 56 -6.53 -5.82 4.58
C SER A 56 -5.76 -5.69 3.24
N GLY A 57 -6.24 -4.93 2.28
CA GLY A 57 -5.59 -4.78 0.97
C GLY A 57 -5.76 -3.40 0.36
N THR A 58 -6.21 -2.40 1.10
CA THR A 58 -6.31 -1.00 0.63
C THR A 58 -6.30 -0.01 1.79
N CYS A 59 -5.70 1.15 1.56
CA CYS A 59 -5.88 2.33 2.38
C CYS A 59 -6.27 3.51 1.49
N THR A 60 -7.31 4.25 1.87
CA THR A 60 -7.81 5.39 1.10
C THR A 60 -7.91 6.61 2.00
N MET A 61 -7.05 7.59 1.78
CA MET A 61 -7.06 8.84 2.53
C MET A 61 -8.29 9.70 2.17
N GLU A 62 -8.85 10.39 3.15
CA GLU A 62 -9.91 11.36 2.94
C GLU A 62 -9.36 12.57 2.18
N LYS A 63 -10.08 12.99 1.12
CA LYS A 63 -9.61 14.06 0.22
C LYS A 63 -9.43 15.42 0.92
N GLU A 64 -10.28 15.72 1.89
CA GLU A 64 -10.19 16.95 2.69
C GLU A 64 -8.92 16.96 3.52
N SER A 65 -8.65 15.87 4.28
CA SER A 65 -7.41 15.72 5.05
C SER A 65 -6.16 15.83 4.19
N LEU A 66 -6.18 15.26 2.99
CA LEU A 66 -5.07 15.34 2.05
C LEU A 66 -4.87 16.76 1.52
N ALA A 67 -5.95 17.48 1.19
CA ALA A 67 -5.89 18.85 0.73
C ALA A 67 -5.35 19.79 1.82
N ASP A 68 -5.82 19.64 3.06
CA ASP A 68 -5.35 20.41 4.21
C ASP A 68 -3.85 20.17 4.45
N TYR A 69 -3.40 18.91 4.36
CA TYR A 69 -1.97 18.56 4.48
C TYR A 69 -1.11 19.29 3.43
N TYR A 70 -1.52 19.26 2.16
CA TYR A 70 -0.77 19.95 1.11
C TYR A 70 -0.70 21.48 1.34
N VAL A 71 -1.78 22.08 1.79
CA VAL A 71 -1.82 23.52 2.09
C VAL A 71 -0.90 23.84 3.27
N GLU A 72 -0.98 23.08 4.36
CA GLU A 72 -0.16 23.27 5.55
C GLU A 72 1.33 23.12 5.23
N MET A 73 1.72 22.05 4.55
CA MET A 73 3.11 21.81 4.18
C MET A 73 3.63 22.83 3.16
N GLY A 74 2.80 23.25 2.21
CA GLY A 74 3.14 24.31 1.27
C GLY A 74 3.38 25.67 1.95
N ILE A 75 2.64 25.99 3.01
CA ILE A 75 2.87 27.19 3.84
C ILE A 75 4.16 27.06 4.64
N LYS A 76 4.39 25.88 5.27
CA LYS A 76 5.54 25.66 6.17
C LYS A 76 6.88 25.57 5.43
N TYR A 77 6.92 24.86 4.30
CA TYR A 77 8.15 24.53 3.58
C TYR A 77 8.31 25.26 2.24
N GLY A 78 7.28 25.96 1.78
CA GLY A 78 7.27 26.65 0.51
C GLY A 78 6.92 25.75 -0.69
N LYS A 79 6.96 26.34 -1.89
CA LYS A 79 6.53 25.69 -3.13
C LYS A 79 7.48 24.61 -3.66
N ASP A 80 8.70 24.56 -3.15
CA ASP A 80 9.74 23.63 -3.62
C ASP A 80 9.76 22.32 -2.80
N VAL A 81 8.81 22.16 -1.86
CA VAL A 81 8.64 20.90 -1.13
C VAL A 81 8.07 19.83 -2.04
N HIS A 82 8.67 18.65 -1.98
CA HIS A 82 8.14 17.44 -2.62
C HIS A 82 7.45 16.55 -1.61
N PHE A 83 6.64 15.61 -2.11
CA PHE A 83 5.83 14.75 -1.27
C PHE A 83 6.11 13.28 -1.56
N LEU A 84 6.11 12.50 -0.48
CA LEU A 84 6.10 11.05 -0.49
C LEU A 84 4.69 10.58 -0.13
N TRP A 85 4.10 9.71 -0.95
CA TRP A 85 3.01 8.85 -0.52
C TRP A 85 3.59 7.51 -0.10
N TRP A 86 3.28 7.07 1.13
CA TRP A 86 3.68 5.77 1.63
C TRP A 86 2.46 4.95 2.07
N HIS A 87 2.56 3.61 1.98
CA HIS A 87 1.57 2.71 2.54
C HIS A 87 2.20 1.37 2.94
N SER A 88 1.47 0.60 3.76
CA SER A 88 1.88 -0.73 4.18
C SER A 88 1.11 -1.81 3.45
N HIS A 89 1.75 -2.92 3.15
CA HIS A 89 1.12 -4.17 2.70
C HIS A 89 0.90 -5.15 3.87
N ALA A 90 0.72 -4.62 5.09
CA ALA A 90 0.52 -5.42 6.30
C ALA A 90 1.54 -6.57 6.40
N LYS A 91 1.09 -7.83 6.23
CA LYS A 91 1.94 -9.04 6.29
C LYS A 91 2.43 -9.50 4.92
N MET A 92 1.91 -8.95 3.83
CA MET A 92 2.30 -9.30 2.46
C MET A 92 3.68 -8.74 2.11
N ALA A 93 4.29 -9.22 1.02
CA ALA A 93 5.53 -8.67 0.49
C ALA A 93 5.36 -7.22 0.02
N ALA A 94 6.41 -6.42 0.08
CA ALA A 94 6.42 -5.04 -0.41
C ALA A 94 6.61 -5.00 -1.93
N PHE A 95 5.53 -4.76 -2.67
CA PHE A 95 5.53 -4.63 -4.15
C PHE A 95 4.47 -3.61 -4.59
N TRP A 96 4.54 -3.14 -5.82
CA TRP A 96 3.51 -2.27 -6.38
C TRP A 96 2.38 -3.09 -7.00
N SER A 97 1.20 -3.05 -6.40
CA SER A 97 0.00 -3.64 -6.98
C SER A 97 -0.53 -2.83 -8.17
N GLY A 98 -1.48 -3.40 -8.91
CA GLY A 98 -2.16 -2.64 -9.97
C GLY A 98 -2.99 -1.46 -9.42
N THR A 99 -3.51 -1.58 -8.21
CA THR A 99 -4.22 -0.51 -7.50
C THR A 99 -3.24 0.62 -7.17
N ASP A 100 -2.08 0.29 -6.57
CA ASP A 100 -1.08 1.29 -6.18
C ASP A 100 -0.59 2.09 -7.38
N THR A 101 -0.25 1.41 -8.48
CA THR A 101 0.21 2.09 -9.70
C THR A 101 -0.84 3.02 -10.32
N ASN A 102 -2.13 2.76 -10.09
CA ASN A 102 -3.19 3.69 -10.49
C ASN A 102 -3.33 4.83 -9.50
N THR A 103 -3.31 4.55 -8.18
CA THR A 103 -3.38 5.54 -7.11
C THR A 103 -2.21 6.53 -7.17
N MET A 104 -1.00 6.07 -7.51
CA MET A 104 0.17 6.95 -7.70
C MET A 104 -0.11 8.12 -8.67
N LYS A 105 -0.99 7.94 -9.65
CA LYS A 105 -1.33 8.99 -10.63
C LYS A 105 -2.11 10.14 -9.99
N GLU A 106 -2.79 9.88 -8.88
CA GLU A 106 -3.55 10.87 -8.13
C GLU A 106 -2.64 11.78 -7.28
N PHE A 107 -1.44 11.31 -6.95
CA PHE A 107 -0.43 12.04 -6.16
C PHE A 107 0.58 12.80 -7.02
N LYS A 108 0.18 13.22 -8.21
CA LYS A 108 1.04 14.02 -9.09
C LYS A 108 1.34 15.37 -8.45
N SER A 109 2.62 15.63 -8.21
CA SER A 109 3.13 16.88 -7.66
C SER A 109 4.36 17.34 -8.44
N ALA A 110 4.40 18.60 -8.84
CA ALA A 110 5.50 19.21 -9.57
C ALA A 110 6.03 18.33 -10.73
N ASP A 111 7.35 18.18 -10.86
CA ASP A 111 7.99 17.39 -11.93
C ASP A 111 8.11 15.91 -11.59
N TRP A 112 8.09 15.56 -10.33
CA TRP A 112 8.17 14.19 -9.84
C TRP A 112 7.47 14.01 -8.48
N SER A 113 7.12 12.78 -8.16
CA SER A 113 6.58 12.35 -6.86
C SER A 113 7.26 11.06 -6.42
N ALA A 114 7.41 10.88 -5.12
CA ALA A 114 8.01 9.69 -4.54
C ALA A 114 6.96 8.78 -3.88
N PHE A 115 7.25 7.48 -3.87
CA PHE A 115 6.35 6.43 -3.42
C PHE A 115 7.12 5.38 -2.63
N LEU A 116 6.56 4.97 -1.48
CA LEU A 116 7.16 3.94 -0.63
C LEU A 116 6.08 2.94 -0.23
N VAL A 117 6.32 1.67 -0.44
CA VAL A 117 5.55 0.58 0.15
C VAL A 117 6.44 -0.18 1.12
N VAL A 118 5.88 -0.49 2.30
CA VAL A 118 6.56 -1.25 3.36
C VAL A 118 5.70 -2.43 3.80
N ASN A 119 6.27 -3.34 4.59
CA ASN A 119 5.51 -4.33 5.36
C ASN A 119 6.03 -4.42 6.80
N ILE A 120 5.37 -5.17 7.66
CA ILE A 120 5.77 -5.34 9.07
C ILE A 120 7.11 -6.08 9.26
N LYS A 121 7.67 -6.68 8.19
CA LYS A 121 9.01 -7.29 8.18
C LYS A 121 10.09 -6.31 7.73
N GLU A 122 9.71 -5.03 7.54
CA GLU A 122 10.60 -3.95 7.06
C GLU A 122 11.11 -4.14 5.62
N GLU A 123 10.54 -5.11 4.90
CA GLU A 123 10.71 -5.15 3.45
C GLU A 123 10.08 -3.89 2.84
N HIS A 124 10.71 -3.34 1.83
CA HIS A 124 10.21 -2.12 1.21
C HIS A 124 10.54 -2.04 -0.27
N LYS A 125 9.76 -1.22 -0.96
CA LYS A 125 10.06 -0.78 -2.32
C LYS A 125 9.86 0.72 -2.39
N PHE A 126 10.88 1.42 -2.87
CA PHE A 126 10.87 2.87 -3.05
C PHE A 126 10.99 3.19 -4.52
N SER A 127 10.13 4.08 -5.04
CA SER A 127 10.13 4.47 -6.43
C SER A 127 9.86 5.96 -6.58
N VAL A 128 10.42 6.56 -7.63
CA VAL A 128 10.16 7.93 -8.02
C VAL A 128 9.48 7.93 -9.39
N ARG A 129 8.39 8.68 -9.52
CA ARG A 129 7.70 8.88 -10.77
C ARG A 129 7.98 10.27 -11.30
N TYR A 130 8.62 10.33 -12.42
CA TYR A 130 8.85 11.55 -13.18
C TYR A 130 7.65 11.79 -14.11
N TRP A 131 7.07 13.00 -14.05
CA TRP A 131 5.90 13.35 -14.83
C TRP A 131 6.24 14.01 -16.16
N ASN A 132 7.40 14.67 -16.22
CA ASN A 132 7.87 15.42 -17.38
C ASN A 132 9.35 15.09 -17.65
N PRO A 133 9.79 15.05 -18.92
CA PRO A 133 9.01 15.14 -20.18
C PRO A 133 8.29 13.82 -20.52
N VAL A 134 8.60 12.72 -19.83
CA VAL A 134 8.02 11.40 -20.06
C VAL A 134 7.58 10.81 -18.72
N ASP A 135 6.33 10.38 -18.64
CA ASP A 135 5.79 9.69 -17.45
C ASP A 135 6.51 8.36 -17.25
N THR A 136 7.39 8.32 -16.26
CA THR A 136 8.25 7.16 -15.98
C THR A 136 8.31 6.88 -14.48
N LEU A 137 8.03 5.65 -14.08
CA LEU A 137 8.25 5.14 -12.72
C LEU A 137 9.59 4.41 -12.67
N ALA A 138 10.49 4.88 -11.80
CA ALA A 138 11.81 4.31 -11.59
C ALA A 138 11.97 3.81 -10.15
N ASP A 139 12.40 2.57 -9.97
CA ASP A 139 12.81 2.06 -8.67
C ASP A 139 14.14 2.70 -8.28
N VAL A 140 14.22 3.26 -7.07
CA VAL A 140 15.37 4.00 -6.56
C VAL A 140 15.77 3.43 -5.20
N LYS A 141 17.05 3.44 -4.91
CA LYS A 141 17.55 3.04 -3.60
C LYS A 141 17.22 4.11 -2.56
N LEU A 142 16.60 3.68 -1.46
CA LEU A 142 16.41 4.49 -0.27
C LEU A 142 17.54 4.20 0.74
N GLY A 143 18.26 5.23 1.17
CA GLY A 143 19.27 5.15 2.22
C GLY A 143 18.65 5.46 3.60
N ARG A 144 19.25 4.92 4.66
CA ARG A 144 18.85 5.21 6.05
C ARG A 144 19.95 5.96 6.78
N ILE A 145 19.57 6.88 7.67
CA ILE A 145 20.49 7.71 8.45
C ILE A 145 20.14 7.57 9.94
N GLY A 146 21.07 7.05 10.73
CA GLY A 146 20.94 6.89 12.18
C GLY A 146 20.77 5.42 12.60
N ALA A 147 20.52 5.18 13.88
CA ALA A 147 20.18 3.86 14.42
C ALA A 147 19.26 4.04 15.64
N VAL A 148 18.06 3.50 15.59
CA VAL A 148 17.13 3.40 16.73
C VAL A 148 16.71 1.94 16.88
N ASP A 149 16.60 1.49 18.12
CA ASP A 149 16.38 0.08 18.47
C ASP A 149 15.21 0.00 19.47
N GLU A 150 13.95 0.00 18.96
CA GLU A 150 12.76 -0.29 19.77
C GLU A 150 11.76 -1.15 19.01
N ASP A 151 11.46 -2.35 19.54
CA ASP A 151 10.55 -3.34 18.91
C ASP A 151 9.06 -3.11 19.24
N THR A 152 8.71 -2.19 20.12
CA THR A 152 7.33 -1.96 20.56
C THR A 152 6.72 -0.70 19.94
N VAL A 153 5.50 -0.83 19.40
CA VAL A 153 4.77 0.32 18.85
C VAL A 153 4.43 1.30 19.97
N PRO A 154 4.86 2.57 19.90
CA PRO A 154 4.54 3.57 20.91
C PRO A 154 3.03 3.77 21.08
N GLU A 155 2.58 3.97 22.34
CA GLU A 155 1.15 4.20 22.65
C GLU A 155 0.56 5.41 21.87
N ALA A 156 1.36 6.45 21.65
CA ALA A 156 0.94 7.61 20.86
C ALA A 156 0.58 7.24 19.41
N ILE A 157 1.33 6.34 18.80
CA ILE A 157 1.05 5.81 17.46
C ILE A 157 -0.26 5.00 17.44
N MET A 158 -0.49 4.15 18.46
CA MET A 158 -1.73 3.37 18.55
C MET A 158 -2.95 4.27 18.68
N ASN A 159 -2.88 5.31 19.52
CA ASN A 159 -3.96 6.30 19.67
C ASN A 159 -4.23 7.08 18.38
N GLU A 160 -3.20 7.44 17.65
CA GLU A 160 -3.34 8.13 16.36
C GLU A 160 -3.98 7.23 15.29
N LEU A 161 -3.59 5.95 15.24
CA LEU A 161 -4.21 4.96 14.36
C LEU A 161 -5.70 4.77 14.66
N GLU A 162 -6.08 4.65 15.94
CA GLU A 162 -7.46 4.51 16.35
C GLU A 162 -8.30 5.74 15.96
N ALA A 163 -7.75 6.93 16.12
CA ALA A 163 -8.43 8.18 15.78
C ALA A 163 -8.61 8.39 14.27
N LYS A 164 -7.61 8.03 13.46
CA LYS A 164 -7.53 8.37 12.03
C LYS A 164 -7.88 7.25 11.07
N CYS A 165 -7.71 5.98 11.49
CA CYS A 165 -7.93 4.81 10.63
C CYS A 165 -9.22 4.10 10.99
N LYS A 166 -10.25 4.26 10.15
CA LYS A 166 -11.51 3.55 10.30
C LYS A 166 -11.50 2.28 9.45
N LYS A 167 -11.97 1.17 10.04
CA LYS A 167 -12.17 -0.06 9.26
C LYS A 167 -13.34 0.14 8.32
N LYS A 168 -13.13 -0.09 7.02
CA LYS A 168 -14.19 -0.04 6.03
C LYS A 168 -15.12 -1.22 6.20
N ALA A 169 -16.44 -0.98 6.29
CA ALA A 169 -17.41 -2.06 6.32
C ALA A 169 -17.39 -2.84 5.00
N PHE A 170 -17.53 -4.17 5.08
CA PHE A 170 -17.51 -5.02 3.88
C PHE A 170 -18.61 -4.65 2.85
N SER A 171 -19.77 -4.17 3.31
CA SER A 171 -20.86 -3.67 2.46
C SER A 171 -20.46 -2.46 1.60
N ASP A 172 -19.42 -1.72 1.99
CA ASP A 172 -18.99 -0.49 1.32
C ASP A 172 -17.81 -0.74 0.36
N ILE A 173 -17.32 -1.98 0.31
CA ILE A 173 -16.25 -2.36 -0.62
C ILE A 173 -16.84 -2.56 -2.01
N THR A 174 -16.71 -1.52 -2.84
CA THR A 174 -17.04 -1.62 -4.26
C THR A 174 -15.87 -2.29 -4.98
N ILE A 175 -16.04 -3.56 -5.35
CA ILE A 175 -15.06 -4.26 -6.18
C ILE A 175 -15.16 -3.69 -7.60
N ASN A 176 -14.31 -2.72 -7.91
CA ASN A 176 -14.22 -2.15 -9.25
C ASN A 176 -13.65 -3.20 -10.21
N ASN A 177 -14.56 -3.84 -10.96
CA ASN A 177 -14.20 -4.70 -12.08
C ASN A 177 -13.60 -3.87 -13.22
N TYR A 178 -12.31 -3.55 -13.16
CA TYR A 178 -11.59 -3.08 -14.33
C TYR A 178 -11.38 -4.27 -15.27
N GLY A 179 -12.29 -4.40 -16.22
CA GLY A 179 -12.20 -5.38 -17.30
C GLY A 179 -11.06 -5.04 -18.26
N TYR A 180 -9.89 -5.61 -18.05
CA TYR A 180 -8.87 -5.71 -19.09
C TYR A 180 -9.03 -7.04 -19.80
N SER A 181 -9.52 -6.97 -21.03
CA SER A 181 -9.50 -8.09 -21.98
C SER A 181 -8.08 -8.22 -22.54
N TYR A 182 -7.35 -9.22 -22.09
CA TYR A 182 -6.17 -9.70 -22.80
C TYR A 182 -6.38 -11.15 -23.21
N HIS A 183 -6.45 -11.38 -24.50
CA HIS A 183 -6.31 -12.70 -25.11
C HIS A 183 -4.86 -13.14 -24.96
N ASN A 184 -4.63 -14.21 -24.21
CA ASN A 184 -3.51 -15.13 -24.45
C ASN A 184 -3.82 -16.48 -23.84
N GLU A 185 -3.91 -17.47 -24.71
CA GLU A 185 -4.08 -18.88 -24.36
C GLU A 185 -2.74 -19.45 -23.93
N TYR A 186 -2.65 -19.98 -22.71
CA TYR A 186 -1.73 -21.05 -22.37
C TYR A 186 -2.29 -21.85 -21.18
N HIS A 187 -2.65 -23.10 -21.42
CA HIS A 187 -2.98 -24.09 -20.40
C HIS A 187 -1.69 -24.76 -19.93
N THR A 188 -1.48 -24.87 -18.62
CA THR A 188 -0.51 -25.78 -18.02
C THR A 188 -1.22 -26.74 -17.06
N PRO A 189 -0.93 -28.07 -17.17
CA PRO A 189 -1.69 -29.10 -16.44
C PRO A 189 -1.54 -29.11 -14.91
N ALA A 190 -0.58 -28.37 -14.36
CA ALA A 190 -0.31 -28.33 -12.91
C ALA A 190 -1.31 -27.50 -12.10
N HIS A 191 -2.06 -26.60 -12.75
CA HIS A 191 -2.97 -25.68 -12.06
C HIS A 191 -4.36 -26.28 -11.75
N ASP A 192 -4.79 -27.33 -12.47
CA ASP A 192 -6.10 -27.91 -12.25
C ASP A 192 -6.25 -28.57 -10.86
N LYS A 193 -5.14 -29.00 -10.25
CA LYS A 193 -5.20 -29.64 -8.93
C LYS A 193 -5.35 -28.64 -7.77
N GLN A 194 -4.79 -27.44 -7.89
CA GLN A 194 -4.96 -26.40 -6.87
C GLN A 194 -6.36 -25.77 -6.93
N LEU A 195 -6.84 -25.48 -8.14
CA LEU A 195 -8.19 -24.95 -8.35
C LEU A 195 -9.31 -25.85 -7.83
N THR A 196 -9.09 -27.20 -7.81
CA THR A 196 -10.09 -28.15 -7.27
C THR A 196 -10.20 -28.15 -5.76
N VAL A 197 -9.21 -27.66 -5.02
CA VAL A 197 -9.29 -27.53 -3.55
C VAL A 197 -10.21 -26.37 -3.17
N TRP A 198 -10.19 -25.29 -3.92
CA TRP A 198 -11.03 -24.09 -3.69
C TRP A 198 -12.50 -24.27 -4.03
N ASN A 199 -12.82 -25.16 -4.98
CA ASN A 199 -14.20 -25.49 -5.36
C ASN A 199 -14.95 -26.30 -4.29
N LYS A 200 -14.35 -26.60 -3.13
CA LYS A 200 -14.99 -27.36 -2.04
C LYS A 200 -15.70 -26.49 -0.99
N SER A 201 -15.68 -25.17 -1.12
CA SER A 201 -16.56 -24.32 -0.31
C SER A 201 -17.99 -24.53 -0.76
N THR A 202 -18.81 -25.11 0.10
CA THR A 202 -20.22 -25.40 -0.15
C THR A 202 -21.15 -24.23 0.12
N LYS A 203 -20.59 -23.08 0.52
CA LYS A 203 -21.34 -21.85 0.80
C LYS A 203 -21.31 -20.91 -0.42
N ALA A 204 -22.45 -20.29 -0.74
CA ALA A 204 -22.49 -19.19 -1.69
C ALA A 204 -21.73 -17.99 -1.13
N ALA A 205 -21.14 -17.15 -2.00
CA ALA A 205 -20.33 -16.00 -1.58
C ALA A 205 -21.06 -15.01 -0.65
N GLY A 206 -22.39 -14.91 -0.76
CA GLY A 206 -23.23 -14.11 0.13
C GLY A 206 -23.43 -14.67 1.55
N ASP A 207 -23.06 -15.93 1.77
CA ASP A 207 -23.19 -16.60 3.07
C ASP A 207 -21.85 -16.68 3.83
N LEU A 208 -20.75 -16.20 3.23
CA LEU A 208 -19.42 -16.19 3.85
C LEU A 208 -19.28 -15.00 4.77
N THR A 209 -18.70 -15.23 5.95
CA THR A 209 -18.25 -14.14 6.82
C THR A 209 -17.04 -13.43 6.19
N PHE A 210 -16.78 -12.21 6.62
CA PHE A 210 -15.60 -11.44 6.17
C PHE A 210 -14.30 -12.24 6.34
N ASP A 211 -14.10 -12.88 7.50
CA ASP A 211 -12.92 -13.69 7.78
C ASP A 211 -12.80 -14.91 6.86
N GLU A 212 -13.93 -15.56 6.54
CA GLU A 212 -13.95 -16.68 5.58
C GLU A 212 -13.58 -16.20 4.16
N VAL A 213 -14.02 -15.01 3.75
CA VAL A 213 -13.65 -14.41 2.47
C VAL A 213 -12.15 -14.02 2.46
N CYS A 214 -11.67 -13.37 3.50
CA CYS A 214 -10.25 -13.00 3.61
C CYS A 214 -9.34 -14.24 3.60
N ASN A 215 -9.66 -15.25 4.40
CA ASN A 215 -8.93 -16.52 4.43
C ASN A 215 -8.98 -17.27 3.08
N SER A 216 -9.98 -16.97 2.26
CA SER A 216 -10.11 -17.55 0.93
C SER A 216 -9.34 -16.77 -0.13
N VAL A 217 -9.20 -15.46 0.02
CA VAL A 217 -8.55 -14.57 -0.95
C VAL A 217 -7.04 -14.48 -0.69
N GLU A 218 -6.61 -14.47 0.57
CA GLU A 218 -5.21 -14.28 0.97
C GLU A 218 -4.27 -15.31 0.31
N PRO A 219 -4.53 -16.63 0.35
CA PRO A 219 -3.69 -17.61 -0.36
C PRO A 219 -3.68 -17.43 -1.88
N LEU A 220 -4.79 -16.95 -2.48
CA LEU A 220 -4.84 -16.66 -3.92
C LEU A 220 -3.98 -15.48 -4.29
N MET A 221 -3.91 -14.49 -3.41
CA MET A 221 -3.04 -13.31 -3.59
C MET A 221 -1.58 -13.72 -3.48
N ASP A 222 -1.25 -14.56 -2.50
CA ASP A 222 0.11 -15.08 -2.31
C ASP A 222 0.54 -15.93 -3.50
N ASP A 223 -0.29 -16.89 -3.94
CA ASP A 223 -0.02 -17.71 -5.12
C ASP A 223 0.14 -16.88 -6.40
N TYR A 224 -0.60 -15.78 -6.52
CA TYR A 224 -0.44 -14.87 -7.64
C TYR A 224 0.83 -14.04 -7.54
N ALA A 225 1.16 -13.52 -6.35
CA ALA A 225 2.38 -12.74 -6.09
C ALA A 225 3.64 -13.59 -6.31
N ASP A 226 3.62 -14.85 -5.87
CA ASP A 226 4.70 -15.81 -6.05
C ASP A 226 4.78 -16.39 -7.49
N GLY A 227 3.83 -16.05 -8.34
CA GLY A 227 3.78 -16.51 -9.74
C GLY A 227 3.26 -17.94 -9.92
N PHE A 228 2.74 -18.58 -8.89
CA PHE A 228 2.15 -19.94 -8.96
C PHE A 228 0.85 -19.94 -9.75
N ILE A 229 0.07 -18.85 -9.72
CA ILE A 229 -1.11 -18.69 -10.57
C ILE A 229 -0.99 -17.47 -11.48
N LYS A 230 -1.55 -17.57 -12.69
CA LYS A 230 -1.60 -16.46 -13.63
C LYS A 230 -2.79 -15.56 -13.34
N LYS A 231 -2.67 -14.27 -13.67
CA LYS A 231 -3.71 -13.23 -13.47
C LYS A 231 -5.12 -13.67 -13.91
N ARG A 232 -5.23 -14.44 -14.98
CA ARG A 232 -6.54 -14.95 -15.47
C ARG A 232 -7.16 -15.96 -14.51
N ALA A 233 -6.36 -16.88 -13.95
CA ALA A 233 -6.82 -17.86 -12.98
C ALA A 233 -7.22 -17.17 -11.67
N TYR A 234 -6.39 -16.26 -11.17
CA TYR A 234 -6.69 -15.41 -10.02
C TYR A 234 -8.04 -14.67 -10.19
N ASN A 235 -8.22 -13.95 -11.29
CA ASN A 235 -9.47 -13.21 -11.56
C ASN A 235 -10.70 -14.13 -11.70
N LEU A 236 -10.52 -15.38 -12.15
CA LEU A 236 -11.59 -16.36 -12.27
C LEU A 236 -12.02 -16.86 -10.88
N GLU A 237 -11.09 -17.10 -9.97
CA GLU A 237 -11.38 -17.54 -8.60
C GLU A 237 -12.04 -16.40 -7.80
N ILE A 238 -11.53 -15.16 -7.89
CA ILE A 238 -12.17 -14.00 -7.27
C ILE A 238 -13.61 -13.80 -7.78
N LYS A 239 -13.88 -14.02 -9.06
CA LYS A 239 -15.24 -13.97 -9.61
C LYS A 239 -16.17 -15.05 -9.08
N LYS A 240 -15.65 -16.21 -8.68
CA LYS A 240 -16.46 -17.27 -8.06
C LYS A 240 -16.85 -16.92 -6.63
N LEU A 241 -15.99 -16.21 -5.92
CA LEU A 241 -16.25 -15.72 -4.55
C LEU A 241 -17.30 -14.59 -4.53
N ASN A 242 -17.57 -13.95 -5.68
CA ASN A 242 -18.53 -12.84 -5.84
C ASN A 242 -19.88 -13.29 -6.44
N LYS A 243 -20.15 -14.58 -6.57
CA LYS A 243 -21.42 -15.13 -7.01
C LYS A 243 -22.17 -15.78 -5.87
#